data_6f37f27b07a8e9258cf3976429266e9e
#
_entry.id   6f37f27b07a8e9258cf3976429266e9e
#
_cell.length_a   1.000
_cell.length_b   1.000
_cell.length_c   1.000
_cell.angle_alpha   90.00
_cell.angle_beta   90.00
_cell.angle_gamma   90.00
#
_symmetry.space_group_name_H-M   'P 1'
#
loop_
_entity.id
_entity.type
_entity.pdbx_description
1 polymer ?
#
loop_
_entity_poly.entity_id
_entity_poly.type
_entity_poly.pdbx_seq_one_letter_code
_entity_poly.pdbx_strand_id
1 'polypeptide(L)'
;FTDLKFRVVLSPRSSKKIYEKGIESIPSESVCYPAKLSHGHIESLIEKGIKYIFYPSVAYERKENVTQGNHYNCPVVTSYPEVIRNNVDNLETNEIIFRNPFMDLSNRKTMFTNLKDEFKSFGISDKELKAAIEHAYEELQQCRLDIQGEGETVLAYLKENNMTGVVLSGRPYHVDPEINHGLADLITGEGMAVLTEDSVCHLDKELEELRVVDQWTYHSRMYHAASFVSSQPNLQLIQLTSFGCGLDAVTADQVAEILNARNKIYTLIKIDEGSNLGAIRIRIRSLKATIDKQENKEIDLSKKYKPVKVPFTKEMKDDRWTILCPQMSPIHFQFVEKAMQESGYNLKVLPSVDKGATEAGLKYVNNDACYPSI
;
A
#
# COMPACT_ATOMS: atom_id res chain seq x y z
N PHE A 1 -5.80 -13.59 -20.78
CA PHE A 1 -7.08 -14.31 -20.99
C PHE A 1 -7.61 -14.11 -22.40
N THR A 2 -7.69 -12.88 -22.90
CA THR A 2 -8.21 -12.60 -24.26
C THR A 2 -7.42 -13.28 -25.35
N ASP A 3 -6.09 -13.35 -25.25
CA ASP A 3 -5.21 -14.05 -26.19
C ASP A 3 -5.48 -15.56 -26.21
N LEU A 4 -5.86 -16.10 -25.06
CA LEU A 4 -6.25 -17.49 -24.88
C LEU A 4 -7.72 -17.76 -25.24
N LYS A 5 -8.40 -16.79 -25.89
CA LYS A 5 -9.79 -16.85 -26.36
C LYS A 5 -10.85 -16.97 -25.25
N PHE A 6 -10.53 -16.60 -24.02
CA PHE A 6 -11.54 -16.47 -22.97
C PHE A 6 -12.38 -15.21 -23.16
N ARG A 7 -13.68 -15.33 -22.94
CA ARG A 7 -14.56 -14.17 -22.78
C ARG A 7 -14.43 -13.66 -21.35
N VAL A 8 -13.77 -12.52 -21.18
CA VAL A 8 -13.56 -11.90 -19.85
C VAL A 8 -14.77 -11.04 -19.48
N VAL A 9 -15.29 -11.23 -18.28
CA VAL A 9 -16.35 -10.42 -17.69
C VAL A 9 -15.82 -9.83 -16.39
N LEU A 10 -15.81 -8.51 -16.29
CA LEU A 10 -15.43 -7.81 -15.07
C LEU A 10 -16.66 -7.56 -14.19
N SER A 11 -16.44 -7.47 -12.88
CA SER A 11 -17.43 -6.95 -11.95
C SER A 11 -17.75 -5.48 -12.27
N PRO A 12 -18.89 -4.94 -11.85
CA PRO A 12 -19.23 -3.53 -12.04
C PRO A 12 -18.21 -2.62 -11.33
N ARG A 13 -18.25 -1.32 -11.60
CA ARG A 13 -17.55 -0.30 -10.81
C ARG A 13 -17.98 -0.41 -9.35
N SER A 14 -17.05 -0.16 -8.44
CA SER A 14 -17.31 -0.10 -7.01
C SER A 14 -18.40 0.93 -6.70
N SER A 15 -19.24 0.61 -5.76
CA SER A 15 -20.30 1.48 -5.26
C SER A 15 -20.83 0.94 -3.93
N LYS A 16 -21.52 1.77 -3.18
CA LYS A 16 -22.21 1.33 -1.95
C LYS A 16 -23.13 0.12 -2.18
N LYS A 17 -23.81 0.05 -3.34
CA LYS A 17 -24.64 -1.12 -3.70
C LYS A 17 -23.81 -2.41 -3.86
N ILE A 18 -22.59 -2.31 -4.37
CA ILE A 18 -21.68 -3.45 -4.44
C ILE A 18 -21.24 -3.87 -3.03
N TYR A 19 -20.89 -2.93 -2.18
CA TYR A 19 -20.56 -3.22 -0.78
C TYR A 19 -21.73 -3.94 -0.07
N GLU A 20 -22.95 -3.42 -0.19
CA GLU A 20 -24.15 -3.97 0.44
C GLU A 20 -24.43 -5.43 0.05
N LYS A 21 -24.09 -5.85 -1.17
CA LYS A 21 -24.23 -7.24 -1.63
C LYS A 21 -23.31 -8.23 -0.90
N GLY A 22 -22.15 -7.78 -0.44
CA GLY A 22 -21.16 -8.64 0.22
C GLY A 22 -21.23 -8.64 1.73
N ILE A 23 -22.05 -7.80 2.37
CA ILE A 23 -22.02 -7.55 3.82
C ILE A 23 -22.11 -8.85 4.65
N GLU A 24 -22.99 -9.76 4.28
CA GLU A 24 -23.25 -10.98 5.06
C GLU A 24 -22.05 -11.96 5.06
N SER A 25 -21.18 -11.88 4.08
CA SER A 25 -20.01 -12.74 3.97
C SER A 25 -18.71 -12.12 4.51
N ILE A 26 -18.75 -10.88 5.00
CA ILE A 26 -17.56 -10.19 5.56
C ILE A 26 -17.29 -10.75 6.98
N PRO A 27 -16.14 -11.43 7.19
CA PRO A 27 -15.89 -12.11 8.48
C PRO A 27 -15.45 -11.17 9.60
N SER A 28 -15.06 -9.93 9.30
CA SER A 28 -14.54 -8.98 10.29
C SER A 28 -14.88 -7.53 9.92
N GLU A 29 -15.46 -6.81 10.88
CA GLU A 29 -15.74 -5.37 10.74
C GLU A 29 -14.47 -4.52 10.69
N SER A 30 -13.37 -5.00 11.26
CA SER A 30 -12.11 -4.25 11.35
C SER A 30 -11.23 -4.35 10.10
N VAL A 31 -11.61 -5.16 9.10
CA VAL A 31 -10.89 -5.24 7.84
C VAL A 31 -11.10 -3.98 7.00
N CYS A 32 -10.10 -3.58 6.21
CA CYS A 32 -10.17 -2.36 5.38
C CYS A 32 -11.32 -2.41 4.35
N TYR A 33 -11.84 -1.24 4.00
CA TYR A 33 -13.00 -1.11 3.10
C TYR A 33 -12.81 -1.81 1.74
N PRO A 34 -11.64 -1.76 1.07
CA PRO A 34 -11.40 -2.54 -0.16
C PRO A 34 -11.62 -4.05 0.01
N ALA A 35 -11.22 -4.61 1.17
CA ALA A 35 -11.45 -6.02 1.47
C ALA A 35 -12.96 -6.33 1.56
N LYS A 36 -13.73 -5.45 2.20
CA LYS A 36 -15.19 -5.57 2.30
C LYS A 36 -15.85 -5.50 0.91
N LEU A 37 -15.42 -4.55 0.08
CA LEU A 37 -15.92 -4.38 -1.30
C LEU A 37 -15.68 -5.62 -2.17
N SER A 38 -14.56 -6.32 -1.98
CA SER A 38 -14.22 -7.51 -2.78
C SER A 38 -15.28 -8.60 -2.68
N HIS A 39 -15.92 -8.78 -1.53
CA HIS A 39 -17.05 -9.71 -1.33
C HIS A 39 -18.23 -9.35 -2.24
N GLY A 40 -18.64 -8.09 -2.27
CA GLY A 40 -19.73 -7.62 -3.11
C GLY A 40 -19.44 -7.72 -4.61
N HIS A 41 -18.17 -7.54 -5.01
CA HIS A 41 -17.77 -7.76 -6.39
C HIS A 41 -17.94 -9.21 -6.83
N ILE A 42 -17.60 -10.17 -5.98
CA ILE A 42 -17.81 -11.60 -6.24
C ILE A 42 -19.31 -11.92 -6.33
N GLU A 43 -20.10 -11.47 -5.38
CA GLU A 43 -21.57 -11.63 -5.42
C GLU A 43 -22.18 -11.06 -6.70
N SER A 44 -21.71 -9.91 -7.16
CA SER A 44 -22.15 -9.32 -8.43
C SER A 44 -21.83 -10.17 -9.67
N LEU A 45 -20.73 -10.91 -9.67
CA LEU A 45 -20.39 -11.85 -10.75
C LEU A 45 -21.29 -13.09 -10.69
N ILE A 46 -21.56 -13.62 -9.50
CA ILE A 46 -22.48 -14.76 -9.29
C ILE A 46 -23.88 -14.41 -9.78
N GLU A 47 -24.42 -13.23 -9.39
CA GLU A 47 -25.73 -12.75 -9.87
C GLU A 47 -25.80 -12.59 -11.39
N LYS A 48 -24.68 -12.25 -12.06
CA LYS A 48 -24.60 -12.24 -13.53
C LYS A 48 -24.57 -13.62 -14.18
N GLY A 49 -24.62 -14.69 -13.38
CA GLY A 49 -24.58 -16.07 -13.84
C GLY A 49 -23.18 -16.54 -14.27
N ILE A 50 -22.12 -15.87 -13.85
CA ILE A 50 -20.74 -16.29 -14.13
C ILE A 50 -20.44 -17.54 -13.31
N LYS A 51 -20.01 -18.61 -14.00
CA LYS A 51 -19.73 -19.92 -13.39
C LYS A 51 -18.24 -20.19 -13.17
N TYR A 52 -17.34 -19.41 -13.78
CA TYR A 52 -15.91 -19.53 -13.60
C TYR A 52 -15.35 -18.17 -13.17
N ILE A 53 -14.85 -18.09 -11.95
CA ILE A 53 -14.27 -16.87 -11.37
C ILE A 53 -12.78 -17.15 -11.12
N PHE A 54 -11.92 -16.30 -11.68
CA PHE A 54 -10.48 -16.33 -11.45
C PHE A 54 -10.08 -15.12 -10.62
N TYR A 55 -9.66 -15.36 -9.39
CA TYR A 55 -9.22 -14.32 -8.46
C TYR A 55 -7.94 -14.75 -7.75
N PRO A 56 -6.75 -14.45 -8.31
CA PRO A 56 -5.48 -14.96 -7.79
C PRO A 56 -5.06 -14.28 -6.49
N SER A 57 -4.35 -15.03 -5.63
CA SER A 57 -3.65 -14.52 -4.46
C SER A 57 -2.26 -14.04 -4.87
N VAL A 58 -2.09 -12.73 -5.06
CA VAL A 58 -0.81 -12.15 -5.48
C VAL A 58 0.04 -11.79 -4.26
N ALA A 59 1.05 -12.60 -3.96
CA ALA A 59 1.95 -12.39 -2.82
C ALA A 59 3.13 -11.47 -3.16
N TYR A 60 3.65 -11.59 -4.37
CA TYR A 60 4.79 -10.81 -4.85
C TYR A 60 4.42 -10.00 -6.07
N GLU A 61 4.68 -8.70 -5.96
CA GLU A 61 4.54 -7.74 -7.05
C GLU A 61 5.88 -7.55 -7.79
N ARG A 62 5.91 -6.77 -8.85
CA ARG A 62 7.15 -6.37 -9.50
C ARG A 62 7.87 -5.34 -8.63
N LYS A 63 9.21 -5.42 -8.57
CA LYS A 63 10.02 -4.39 -7.90
C LYS A 63 9.82 -3.04 -8.57
N GLU A 64 9.61 -2.00 -7.76
CA GLU A 64 9.49 -0.63 -8.25
C GLU A 64 10.85 0.02 -8.51
N ASN A 65 11.83 -0.30 -7.68
CA ASN A 65 13.19 0.24 -7.79
C ASN A 65 14.23 -0.79 -7.36
N VAL A 66 15.49 -0.53 -7.69
CA VAL A 66 16.62 -1.43 -7.44
C VAL A 66 17.02 -1.51 -5.96
N THR A 67 16.74 -0.45 -5.18
CA THR A 67 17.10 -0.36 -3.76
C THR A 67 16.11 -1.07 -2.85
N GLN A 68 14.92 -1.38 -3.37
CA GLN A 68 13.87 -2.08 -2.63
C GLN A 68 14.34 -3.45 -2.16
N GLY A 69 14.26 -3.70 -0.84
CA GLY A 69 14.73 -4.94 -0.24
C GLY A 69 13.86 -6.14 -0.59
N ASN A 70 12.53 -5.93 -0.67
CA ASN A 70 11.56 -6.94 -1.10
C ASN A 70 10.40 -6.26 -1.85
N HIS A 71 9.45 -7.03 -2.36
CA HIS A 71 8.35 -6.55 -3.20
C HIS A 71 7.04 -7.27 -2.89
N TYR A 72 6.74 -7.38 -1.60
CA TYR A 72 5.49 -7.99 -1.13
C TYR A 72 4.28 -7.13 -1.44
N ASN A 73 3.15 -7.80 -1.67
CA ASN A 73 1.84 -7.19 -1.57
C ASN A 73 1.38 -7.17 -0.11
N CYS A 74 0.35 -6.37 0.20
CA CYS A 74 -0.28 -6.39 1.51
C CYS A 74 -0.80 -7.80 1.84
N PRO A 75 -0.53 -8.37 3.02
CA PRO A 75 -0.99 -9.72 3.38
C PRO A 75 -2.52 -9.83 3.37
N VAL A 76 -3.24 -8.78 3.73
CA VAL A 76 -4.71 -8.75 3.66
C VAL A 76 -5.17 -8.83 2.20
N VAL A 77 -4.57 -8.06 1.27
CA VAL A 77 -4.88 -8.14 -0.17
C VAL A 77 -4.55 -9.51 -0.75
N THR A 78 -3.41 -10.08 -0.38
CA THR A 78 -3.02 -11.43 -0.80
C THR A 78 -4.04 -12.47 -0.33
N SER A 79 -4.64 -12.29 0.83
CA SER A 79 -5.60 -13.24 1.41
C SER A 79 -7.05 -13.02 0.98
N TYR A 80 -7.39 -11.93 0.27
CA TYR A 80 -8.78 -11.69 -0.18
C TYR A 80 -9.43 -12.91 -0.84
N PRO A 81 -8.77 -13.58 -1.83
CA PRO A 81 -9.39 -14.73 -2.48
C PRO A 81 -9.66 -15.91 -1.54
N GLU A 82 -8.76 -16.18 -0.60
CA GLU A 82 -8.94 -17.25 0.40
C GLU A 82 -10.05 -16.92 1.40
N VAL A 83 -10.13 -15.66 1.84
CA VAL A 83 -11.21 -15.21 2.73
C VAL A 83 -12.56 -15.34 2.02
N ILE A 84 -12.66 -14.89 0.78
CA ILE A 84 -13.88 -15.00 -0.03
C ILE A 84 -14.28 -16.46 -0.22
N ARG A 85 -13.33 -17.32 -0.61
CA ARG A 85 -13.59 -18.75 -0.82
C ARG A 85 -14.21 -19.43 0.39
N ASN A 86 -13.82 -19.00 1.60
CA ASN A 86 -14.26 -19.64 2.84
C ASN A 86 -15.45 -18.95 3.50
N ASN A 87 -15.94 -17.81 2.98
CA ASN A 87 -17.01 -17.04 3.63
C ASN A 87 -18.18 -16.69 2.69
N VAL A 88 -18.05 -16.90 1.38
CA VAL A 88 -19.12 -16.62 0.41
C VAL A 88 -19.84 -17.92 0.07
N ASP A 89 -20.92 -18.24 0.80
CA ASP A 89 -21.69 -19.48 0.64
C ASP A 89 -22.28 -19.65 -0.77
N ASN A 90 -22.55 -18.54 -1.45
CA ASN A 90 -23.05 -18.54 -2.82
C ASN A 90 -22.08 -19.14 -3.84
N LEU A 91 -20.82 -19.29 -3.52
CA LEU A 91 -19.85 -20.02 -4.36
C LEU A 91 -20.22 -21.50 -4.47
N GLU A 92 -20.57 -22.15 -3.34
CA GLU A 92 -20.99 -23.55 -3.31
C GLU A 92 -22.42 -23.70 -3.80
N THR A 93 -23.36 -22.91 -3.28
CA THR A 93 -24.78 -22.96 -3.62
C THR A 93 -25.05 -22.81 -5.11
N ASN A 94 -24.26 -21.99 -5.80
CA ASN A 94 -24.39 -21.79 -7.25
C ASN A 94 -23.40 -22.60 -8.08
N GLU A 95 -22.70 -23.56 -7.49
CA GLU A 95 -21.72 -24.41 -8.19
C GLU A 95 -20.69 -23.60 -8.97
N ILE A 96 -20.11 -22.57 -8.35
CA ILE A 96 -19.12 -21.69 -8.97
C ILE A 96 -17.73 -22.34 -8.92
N ILE A 97 -17.07 -22.41 -10.05
CA ILE A 97 -15.65 -22.80 -10.11
C ILE A 97 -14.82 -21.56 -9.75
N PHE A 98 -14.44 -21.44 -8.47
CA PHE A 98 -13.63 -20.35 -7.95
C PHE A 98 -12.15 -20.75 -7.92
N ARG A 99 -11.32 -20.07 -8.71
CA ARG A 99 -9.88 -20.35 -8.86
C ARG A 99 -9.08 -19.20 -8.27
N ASN A 100 -8.28 -19.50 -7.26
CA ASN A 100 -7.49 -18.53 -6.53
C ASN A 100 -6.02 -18.96 -6.33
N PRO A 101 -5.31 -19.28 -7.45
CA PRO A 101 -3.92 -19.70 -7.36
C PRO A 101 -3.03 -18.61 -6.77
N PHE A 102 -1.99 -19.01 -6.04
CA PHE A 102 -0.93 -18.09 -5.65
C PHE A 102 -0.12 -17.67 -6.87
N MET A 103 0.11 -16.36 -7.00
CA MET A 103 0.81 -15.77 -8.12
C MET A 103 1.99 -14.92 -7.64
N ASP A 104 3.06 -14.96 -8.43
CA ASP A 104 4.23 -14.12 -8.27
C ASP A 104 4.43 -13.31 -9.57
N LEU A 105 4.09 -12.03 -9.53
CA LEU A 105 4.20 -11.14 -10.69
C LEU A 105 5.65 -10.74 -11.00
N SER A 106 6.59 -11.05 -10.13
CA SER A 106 8.01 -10.79 -10.37
C SER A 106 8.70 -11.91 -11.13
N ASN A 107 8.13 -13.12 -11.12
CA ASN A 107 8.76 -14.33 -11.66
C ASN A 107 7.91 -14.99 -12.75
N ARG A 108 8.25 -14.70 -14.01
CA ARG A 108 7.55 -15.24 -15.19
C ARG A 108 7.53 -16.78 -15.26
N LYS A 109 8.59 -17.43 -14.77
CA LYS A 109 8.68 -18.88 -14.76
C LYS A 109 7.71 -19.50 -13.77
N THR A 110 7.66 -18.98 -12.56
CA THR A 110 6.69 -19.40 -11.53
C THR A 110 5.27 -19.14 -11.99
N MET A 111 4.99 -17.95 -12.56
CA MET A 111 3.70 -17.63 -13.15
C MET A 111 3.28 -18.61 -14.22
N PHE A 112 4.17 -18.94 -15.16
CA PHE A 112 3.88 -19.93 -16.19
C PHE A 112 3.53 -21.30 -15.59
N THR A 113 4.30 -21.77 -14.60
CA THR A 113 4.05 -23.06 -13.96
C THR A 113 2.66 -23.09 -13.30
N ASN A 114 2.34 -22.07 -12.51
CA ASN A 114 1.05 -22.01 -11.81
C ASN A 114 -0.13 -21.91 -12.78
N LEU A 115 -0.03 -21.06 -13.80
CA LEU A 115 -1.11 -20.93 -14.80
C LEU A 115 -1.25 -22.16 -15.69
N LYS A 116 -0.16 -22.88 -15.97
CA LYS A 116 -0.22 -24.13 -16.74
C LYS A 116 -1.08 -25.17 -16.03
N ASP A 117 -0.91 -25.31 -14.72
CA ASP A 117 -1.71 -26.23 -13.93
C ASP A 117 -3.17 -25.80 -13.85
N GLU A 118 -3.41 -24.49 -13.69
CA GLU A 118 -4.76 -23.91 -13.68
C GLU A 118 -5.52 -24.12 -14.99
N PHE A 119 -4.84 -23.99 -16.14
CA PHE A 119 -5.49 -24.04 -17.46
C PHE A 119 -5.36 -25.38 -18.18
N LYS A 120 -4.84 -26.39 -17.50
CA LYS A 120 -4.65 -27.74 -18.10
C LYS A 120 -5.92 -28.30 -18.71
N SER A 121 -7.07 -28.11 -18.10
CA SER A 121 -8.37 -28.62 -18.60
C SER A 121 -8.89 -27.92 -19.85
N PHE A 122 -8.34 -26.77 -20.23
CA PHE A 122 -8.79 -26.00 -21.40
C PHE A 122 -8.03 -26.32 -22.67
N GLY A 123 -7.07 -27.26 -22.64
CA GLY A 123 -6.32 -27.67 -23.81
C GLY A 123 -5.36 -26.62 -24.37
N ILE A 124 -4.98 -25.64 -23.58
CA ILE A 124 -4.05 -24.55 -23.94
C ILE A 124 -2.64 -25.13 -24.03
N SER A 125 -1.95 -24.91 -25.13
CA SER A 125 -0.56 -25.33 -25.29
C SER A 125 0.42 -24.47 -24.51
N ASP A 126 1.55 -25.04 -24.10
CA ASP A 126 2.62 -24.31 -23.41
C ASP A 126 3.11 -23.08 -24.20
N LYS A 127 3.08 -23.16 -25.53
CA LYS A 127 3.49 -22.07 -26.42
C LYS A 127 2.50 -20.91 -26.38
N GLU A 128 1.21 -21.20 -26.45
CA GLU A 128 0.15 -20.17 -26.35
C GLU A 128 0.16 -19.50 -24.99
N LEU A 129 0.27 -20.29 -23.92
CA LEU A 129 0.30 -19.75 -22.56
C LEU A 129 1.52 -18.84 -22.34
N LYS A 130 2.72 -19.24 -22.79
CA LYS A 130 3.91 -18.38 -22.69
C LYS A 130 3.74 -17.09 -23.47
N ALA A 131 3.22 -17.15 -24.70
CA ALA A 131 3.00 -15.95 -25.51
C ALA A 131 2.00 -14.99 -24.83
N ALA A 132 0.90 -15.53 -24.29
CA ALA A 132 -0.09 -14.72 -23.57
C ALA A 132 0.46 -14.09 -22.29
N ILE A 133 1.34 -14.77 -21.57
CA ILE A 133 2.02 -14.22 -20.39
C ILE A 133 2.95 -13.08 -20.79
N GLU A 134 3.80 -13.27 -21.83
CA GLU A 134 4.70 -12.20 -22.28
C GLU A 134 3.91 -10.96 -22.72
N HIS A 135 2.86 -11.12 -23.53
CA HIS A 135 2.00 -10.03 -23.95
C HIS A 135 1.34 -9.32 -22.75
N ALA A 136 0.88 -10.07 -21.74
CA ALA A 136 0.33 -9.48 -20.52
C ALA A 136 1.36 -8.62 -19.76
N TYR A 137 2.62 -9.02 -19.74
CA TYR A 137 3.69 -8.19 -19.14
C TYR A 137 4.02 -6.95 -19.97
N GLU A 138 3.96 -7.05 -21.29
CA GLU A 138 4.13 -5.90 -22.20
C GLU A 138 3.02 -4.88 -21.99
N GLU A 139 1.76 -5.32 -21.95
CA GLU A 139 0.60 -4.46 -21.69
C GLU A 139 0.66 -3.80 -20.29
N LEU A 140 1.05 -4.55 -19.26
CA LEU A 140 1.26 -3.99 -17.92
C LEU A 140 2.36 -2.93 -17.91
N GLN A 141 3.44 -3.15 -18.66
CA GLN A 141 4.51 -2.17 -18.79
C GLN A 141 4.06 -0.93 -19.55
N GLN A 142 3.30 -1.11 -20.65
CA GLN A 142 2.75 -0.01 -21.42
C GLN A 142 1.81 0.86 -20.57
N CYS A 143 0.89 0.24 -19.84
CA CYS A 143 -0.01 0.94 -18.92
C CYS A 143 0.77 1.80 -17.90
N ARG A 144 1.88 1.29 -17.35
CA ARG A 144 2.74 2.09 -16.45
C ARG A 144 3.36 3.29 -17.16
N LEU A 145 3.88 3.10 -18.36
CA LEU A 145 4.49 4.16 -19.15
C LEU A 145 3.46 5.24 -19.52
N ASP A 146 2.23 4.84 -19.83
CA ASP A 146 1.15 5.77 -20.14
C ASP A 146 0.79 6.63 -18.90
N ILE A 147 0.67 6.02 -17.73
CA ILE A 147 0.43 6.73 -16.46
C ILE A 147 1.57 7.71 -16.15
N GLN A 148 2.82 7.27 -16.31
CA GLN A 148 4.00 8.09 -16.08
C GLN A 148 4.07 9.27 -17.08
N GLY A 149 3.83 9.01 -18.36
CA GLY A 149 3.82 10.04 -19.40
C GLY A 149 2.72 11.08 -19.19
N GLU A 150 1.53 10.65 -18.76
CA GLU A 150 0.47 11.59 -18.39
C GLU A 150 0.87 12.42 -17.15
N GLY A 151 1.49 11.80 -16.15
CA GLY A 151 2.03 12.51 -14.99
C GLY A 151 3.03 13.59 -15.38
N GLU A 152 3.98 13.28 -16.26
CA GLU A 152 4.96 14.25 -16.77
C GLU A 152 4.29 15.39 -17.56
N THR A 153 3.25 15.08 -18.34
CA THR A 153 2.45 16.07 -19.08
C THR A 153 1.76 17.04 -18.13
N VAL A 154 1.12 16.51 -17.07
CA VAL A 154 0.46 17.34 -16.05
C VAL A 154 1.49 18.19 -15.29
N LEU A 155 2.66 17.65 -14.94
CA LEU A 155 3.72 18.40 -14.27
C LEU A 155 4.22 19.57 -15.12
N ALA A 156 4.40 19.38 -16.43
CA ALA A 156 4.75 20.45 -17.36
C ALA A 156 3.67 21.54 -17.41
N TYR A 157 2.41 21.14 -17.52
CA TYR A 157 1.26 22.06 -17.50
C TYR A 157 1.19 22.89 -16.21
N LEU A 158 1.40 22.27 -15.04
CA LEU A 158 1.41 22.96 -13.75
C LEU A 158 2.51 24.02 -13.68
N LYS A 159 3.69 23.70 -14.19
CA LYS A 159 4.82 24.63 -14.23
C LYS A 159 4.56 25.81 -15.15
N GLU A 160 4.05 25.57 -16.35
CA GLU A 160 3.75 26.61 -17.35
C GLU A 160 2.65 27.58 -16.87
N ASN A 161 1.67 27.07 -16.13
CA ASN A 161 0.53 27.86 -15.66
C ASN A 161 0.66 28.33 -14.21
N ASN A 162 1.82 28.13 -13.58
CA ASN A 162 2.07 28.46 -12.17
C ASN A 162 0.97 27.93 -11.23
N MET A 163 0.57 26.68 -11.44
CA MET A 163 -0.48 26.03 -10.67
C MET A 163 0.08 25.07 -9.63
N THR A 164 -0.68 24.85 -8.57
CA THR A 164 -0.37 23.84 -7.54
C THR A 164 -0.95 22.48 -7.91
N GLY A 165 -0.14 21.45 -7.78
CA GLY A 165 -0.55 20.05 -7.89
C GLY A 165 -0.57 19.35 -6.53
N VAL A 166 -1.44 18.37 -6.41
CA VAL A 166 -1.52 17.46 -5.26
C VAL A 166 -1.25 16.04 -5.74
N VAL A 167 -0.23 15.41 -5.19
CA VAL A 167 -0.01 13.97 -5.35
C VAL A 167 -0.86 13.24 -4.32
N LEU A 168 -1.90 12.57 -4.80
CA LEU A 168 -2.76 11.72 -4.00
C LEU A 168 -2.06 10.36 -3.85
N SER A 169 -1.44 10.16 -2.71
CA SER A 169 -0.58 9.01 -2.42
C SER A 169 -1.33 7.97 -1.61
N GLY A 170 -1.24 6.73 -2.02
CA GLY A 170 -1.92 5.63 -1.33
C GLY A 170 -1.63 4.30 -2.00
N ARG A 171 -2.50 3.34 -1.77
CA ARG A 171 -2.45 2.05 -2.45
C ARG A 171 -3.26 2.09 -3.74
N PRO A 172 -3.07 1.16 -4.68
CA PRO A 172 -3.77 1.18 -5.96
C PRO A 172 -5.29 1.32 -5.84
N TYR A 173 -5.91 0.72 -4.84
CA TYR A 173 -7.36 0.83 -4.63
C TYR A 173 -7.83 2.23 -4.18
N HIS A 174 -6.94 3.10 -3.70
CA HIS A 174 -7.30 4.46 -3.31
C HIS A 174 -7.64 5.39 -4.50
N VAL A 175 -7.39 4.96 -5.74
CA VAL A 175 -7.86 5.67 -6.93
C VAL A 175 -9.31 5.31 -7.30
N ASP A 176 -9.89 4.27 -6.69
CA ASP A 176 -11.29 3.91 -6.89
C ASP A 176 -12.21 5.00 -6.31
N PRO A 177 -13.17 5.55 -7.09
CA PRO A 177 -14.02 6.65 -6.64
C PRO A 177 -14.91 6.32 -5.44
N GLU A 178 -15.33 5.07 -5.28
CA GLU A 178 -16.09 4.65 -4.10
C GLU A 178 -15.22 4.66 -2.85
N ILE A 179 -13.98 4.16 -2.96
CA ILE A 179 -13.05 4.10 -1.84
C ILE A 179 -12.57 5.48 -1.43
N ASN A 180 -12.25 6.36 -2.40
CA ASN A 180 -11.79 7.71 -2.09
C ASN A 180 -12.93 8.74 -1.92
N HIS A 181 -14.19 8.29 -2.07
CA HIS A 181 -15.39 9.14 -1.90
C HIS A 181 -15.38 10.42 -2.76
N GLY A 182 -14.77 10.41 -3.94
CA GLY A 182 -14.68 11.58 -4.82
C GLY A 182 -13.68 12.64 -4.34
N LEU A 183 -12.66 12.25 -3.61
CA LEU A 183 -11.64 13.17 -3.08
C LEU A 183 -10.91 13.93 -4.19
N ALA A 184 -10.65 13.30 -5.34
CA ALA A 184 -10.04 13.96 -6.48
C ALA A 184 -10.88 15.15 -6.97
N ASP A 185 -12.21 15.00 -7.04
CA ASP A 185 -13.13 16.08 -7.43
C ASP A 185 -13.15 17.21 -6.40
N LEU A 186 -13.01 16.90 -5.10
CA LEU A 186 -12.90 17.92 -4.07
C LEU A 186 -11.60 18.74 -4.20
N ILE A 187 -10.49 18.10 -4.51
CA ILE A 187 -9.19 18.77 -4.68
C ILE A 187 -9.21 19.65 -5.94
N THR A 188 -9.72 19.13 -7.05
CA THR A 188 -9.83 19.91 -8.30
C THR A 188 -10.82 21.04 -8.18
N GLY A 189 -11.91 20.87 -7.42
CA GLY A 189 -12.85 21.92 -7.09
C GLY A 189 -12.26 23.08 -6.27
N GLU A 190 -11.15 22.87 -5.58
CA GLU A 190 -10.39 23.94 -4.91
C GLU A 190 -9.29 24.55 -5.82
N GLY A 191 -9.24 24.18 -7.11
CA GLY A 191 -8.33 24.75 -8.12
C GLY A 191 -6.92 24.15 -8.11
N MET A 192 -6.74 22.95 -7.56
CA MET A 192 -5.47 22.21 -7.58
C MET A 192 -5.59 21.00 -8.51
N ALA A 193 -4.54 20.68 -9.27
CA ALA A 193 -4.52 19.45 -10.06
C ALA A 193 -4.22 18.23 -9.19
N VAL A 194 -4.67 17.05 -9.62
CA VAL A 194 -4.44 15.78 -8.90
C VAL A 194 -3.58 14.88 -9.76
N LEU A 195 -2.53 14.35 -9.15
CA LEU A 195 -1.68 13.27 -9.66
C LEU A 195 -1.74 12.09 -8.70
N THR A 196 -1.31 10.93 -9.14
CA THR A 196 -1.17 9.74 -8.29
C THR A 196 0.31 9.46 -7.99
N GLU A 197 0.61 8.68 -6.95
CA GLU A 197 2.00 8.36 -6.60
C GLU A 197 2.73 7.61 -7.72
N ASP A 198 2.05 6.73 -8.45
CA ASP A 198 2.63 5.94 -9.55
C ASP A 198 2.90 6.77 -10.82
N SER A 199 2.23 7.93 -10.96
CA SER A 199 2.50 8.86 -12.05
C SER A 199 3.77 9.70 -11.86
N VAL A 200 4.34 9.75 -10.64
CA VAL A 200 5.48 10.63 -10.31
C VAL A 200 6.65 9.94 -9.60
N CYS A 201 6.45 8.78 -8.98
CA CYS A 201 7.48 8.13 -8.16
C CYS A 201 8.76 7.78 -8.93
N HIS A 202 8.66 7.51 -10.24
CA HIS A 202 9.79 7.21 -11.13
C HIS A 202 10.73 8.41 -11.35
N LEU A 203 10.27 9.62 -11.06
CA LEU A 203 11.04 10.87 -11.19
C LEU A 203 11.95 11.13 -9.99
N ASP A 204 11.75 10.41 -8.88
CA ASP A 204 12.64 10.52 -7.71
C ASP A 204 14.01 9.90 -8.01
N LYS A 205 15.05 10.67 -7.70
CA LYS A 205 16.47 10.28 -7.87
C LYS A 205 17.28 10.52 -6.60
N GLU A 206 16.61 10.87 -5.50
CA GLU A 206 17.31 11.36 -4.31
C GLU A 206 17.18 10.44 -3.10
N LEU A 207 16.16 9.59 -3.06
CA LEU A 207 15.91 8.70 -1.93
C LEU A 207 16.85 7.49 -2.00
N GLU A 208 17.86 7.48 -1.14
CA GLU A 208 18.88 6.42 -1.08
C GLU A 208 18.56 5.39 0.00
N GLU A 209 18.15 5.85 1.19
CA GLU A 209 17.90 5.01 2.34
C GLU A 209 16.65 5.43 3.11
N LEU A 210 16.00 4.45 3.74
CA LEU A 210 14.86 4.64 4.63
C LEU A 210 15.21 4.20 6.06
N ARG A 211 14.52 4.75 7.06
CA ARG A 211 14.58 4.25 8.43
C ARG A 211 13.91 2.88 8.55
N VAL A 212 12.83 2.70 7.80
CA VAL A 212 12.06 1.46 7.75
C VAL A 212 12.64 0.49 6.71
N VAL A 213 12.30 -0.80 6.84
CA VAL A 213 12.63 -1.80 5.82
C VAL A 213 11.71 -1.61 4.62
N ASP A 214 12.28 -1.32 3.46
CA ASP A 214 11.52 -1.18 2.20
C ASP A 214 11.25 -2.57 1.60
N GLN A 215 10.08 -3.11 1.91
CA GLN A 215 9.71 -4.47 1.52
C GLN A 215 8.31 -4.59 0.89
N TRP A 216 7.55 -3.51 0.84
CA TRP A 216 6.18 -3.48 0.33
C TRP A 216 6.11 -2.64 -0.93
N THR A 217 5.74 -3.23 -2.05
CA THR A 217 5.80 -2.58 -3.37
C THR A 217 5.11 -1.23 -3.41
N TYR A 218 3.88 -1.16 -2.98
CA TYR A 218 3.10 0.08 -3.08
C TYR A 218 3.52 1.13 -2.06
N HIS A 219 4.07 0.72 -0.91
CA HIS A 219 4.63 1.66 0.07
C HIS A 219 5.94 2.26 -0.44
N SER A 220 6.77 1.46 -1.13
CA SER A 220 7.97 1.96 -1.82
C SER A 220 7.63 3.10 -2.78
N ARG A 221 6.56 2.96 -3.58
CA ARG A 221 6.08 4.06 -4.46
C ARG A 221 5.77 5.32 -3.66
N MET A 222 5.09 5.20 -2.52
CA MET A 222 4.73 6.34 -1.67
C MET A 222 5.97 7.06 -1.12
N TYR A 223 7.02 6.32 -0.74
CA TYR A 223 8.27 6.92 -0.28
C TYR A 223 8.96 7.72 -1.39
N HIS A 224 9.07 7.15 -2.59
CA HIS A 224 9.66 7.84 -3.75
C HIS A 224 8.81 9.03 -4.20
N ALA A 225 7.49 8.91 -4.21
CA ALA A 225 6.61 10.02 -4.51
C ALA A 225 6.77 11.16 -3.48
N ALA A 226 6.88 10.84 -2.18
CA ALA A 226 7.11 11.83 -1.14
C ALA A 226 8.48 12.53 -1.29
N SER A 227 9.52 11.78 -1.62
CA SER A 227 10.85 12.32 -1.90
C SER A 227 10.83 13.28 -3.08
N PHE A 228 10.23 12.87 -4.20
CA PHE A 228 10.05 13.73 -5.36
C PHE A 228 9.26 15.00 -5.01
N VAL A 229 8.08 14.88 -4.40
CA VAL A 229 7.24 16.02 -3.99
C VAL A 229 7.99 16.96 -3.05
N SER A 230 8.84 16.43 -2.17
CA SER A 230 9.61 17.25 -1.23
C SER A 230 10.53 18.24 -1.93
N SER A 231 10.98 17.91 -3.15
CA SER A 231 11.87 18.76 -3.98
C SER A 231 11.12 19.71 -4.91
N GLN A 232 9.80 19.60 -5.05
CA GLN A 232 9.00 20.39 -6.00
C GLN A 232 8.21 21.49 -5.28
N PRO A 233 8.48 22.79 -5.57
CA PRO A 233 7.80 23.91 -4.89
C PRO A 233 6.28 23.88 -5.02
N ASN A 234 5.79 23.59 -6.22
CA ASN A 234 4.39 23.65 -6.60
C ASN A 234 3.62 22.34 -6.39
N LEU A 235 4.23 21.31 -5.74
CA LEU A 235 3.54 20.08 -5.42
C LEU A 235 3.33 19.93 -3.92
N GLN A 236 2.20 19.32 -3.57
CA GLN A 236 1.87 18.87 -2.21
C GLN A 236 1.52 17.39 -2.23
N LEU A 237 1.57 16.74 -1.07
CA LEU A 237 1.20 15.34 -0.95
C LEU A 237 0.06 15.17 0.06
N ILE A 238 -0.98 14.46 -0.37
CA ILE A 238 -2.05 13.96 0.50
C ILE A 238 -1.94 12.45 0.52
N GLN A 239 -1.69 11.87 1.70
CA GLN A 239 -1.67 10.42 1.86
C GLN A 239 -3.03 9.91 2.31
N LEU A 240 -3.52 8.87 1.64
CA LEU A 240 -4.72 8.13 2.02
C LEU A 240 -4.33 6.88 2.81
N THR A 241 -5.04 6.62 3.89
CA THR A 241 -4.85 5.43 4.74
C THR A 241 -6.20 4.86 5.16
N SER A 242 -6.23 3.56 5.41
CA SER A 242 -7.39 2.91 6.03
C SER A 242 -7.26 2.92 7.56
N PHE A 243 -8.40 3.04 8.26
CA PHE A 243 -8.41 2.94 9.73
C PHE A 243 -7.84 1.60 10.19
N GLY A 244 -7.00 1.62 11.22
CA GLY A 244 -6.40 0.42 11.80
C GLY A 244 -5.40 -0.32 10.90
N CYS A 245 -4.93 0.30 9.83
CA CYS A 245 -3.93 -0.29 8.95
C CYS A 245 -2.51 -0.14 9.51
N GLY A 246 -1.95 -1.18 10.11
CA GLY A 246 -0.60 -1.16 10.68
C GLY A 246 0.51 -0.89 9.66
N LEU A 247 0.36 -1.36 8.41
CA LEU A 247 1.31 -1.05 7.35
C LEU A 247 1.30 0.45 7.01
N ASP A 248 0.10 1.04 6.90
CA ASP A 248 -0.04 2.47 6.61
C ASP A 248 0.44 3.33 7.80
N ALA A 249 0.33 2.85 9.04
CA ALA A 249 0.85 3.54 10.20
C ALA A 249 2.37 3.76 10.10
N VAL A 250 3.12 2.71 9.76
CA VAL A 250 4.58 2.78 9.56
C VAL A 250 4.92 3.67 8.35
N THR A 251 4.16 3.53 7.27
CA THR A 251 4.38 4.31 6.05
C THR A 251 4.10 5.79 6.26
N ALA A 252 3.04 6.12 6.99
CA ALA A 252 2.67 7.51 7.30
C ALA A 252 3.79 8.25 8.03
N ASP A 253 4.38 7.62 9.04
CA ASP A 253 5.50 8.19 9.78
C ASP A 253 6.72 8.40 8.88
N GLN A 254 7.05 7.42 8.04
CA GLN A 254 8.19 7.53 7.12
C GLN A 254 7.98 8.60 6.04
N VAL A 255 6.78 8.70 5.47
CA VAL A 255 6.42 9.76 4.49
C VAL A 255 6.47 11.13 5.15
N ALA A 256 5.96 11.25 6.38
CA ALA A 256 6.04 12.50 7.14
C ALA A 256 7.49 12.93 7.38
N GLU A 257 8.39 12.01 7.76
CA GLU A 257 9.81 12.30 7.93
C GLU A 257 10.47 12.81 6.64
N ILE A 258 10.16 12.18 5.49
CA ILE A 258 10.70 12.58 4.18
C ILE A 258 10.25 14.01 3.83
N LEU A 259 8.96 14.32 3.97
CA LEU A 259 8.41 15.64 3.65
C LEU A 259 8.92 16.71 4.61
N ASN A 260 8.94 16.41 5.91
CA ASN A 260 9.38 17.35 6.95
C ASN A 260 10.87 17.74 6.82
N ALA A 261 11.71 16.86 6.25
CA ALA A 261 13.12 17.17 6.02
C ALA A 261 13.33 18.47 5.21
N ARG A 262 12.37 18.80 4.33
CA ARG A 262 12.35 20.04 3.53
C ARG A 262 11.22 21.00 3.88
N ASN A 263 10.66 20.88 5.08
CA ASN A 263 9.55 21.71 5.57
C ASN A 263 8.28 21.65 4.71
N LYS A 264 8.06 20.56 3.98
CA LYS A 264 6.80 20.32 3.26
C LYS A 264 5.69 19.92 4.22
N ILE A 265 4.47 20.36 3.88
CA ILE A 265 3.28 20.00 4.65
C ILE A 265 2.95 18.53 4.39
N TYR A 266 2.76 17.78 5.46
CA TYR A 266 2.23 16.43 5.40
C TYR A 266 0.73 16.42 5.72
N THR A 267 -0.08 15.91 4.81
CA THR A 267 -1.54 15.78 4.99
C THR A 267 -1.94 14.33 4.91
N LEU A 268 -2.47 13.80 6.01
CA LEU A 268 -3.00 12.44 6.11
C LEU A 268 -4.52 12.46 6.15
N ILE A 269 -5.18 11.68 5.31
CA ILE A 269 -6.64 11.49 5.30
C ILE A 269 -6.93 10.01 5.51
N LYS A 270 -7.68 9.70 6.58
CA LYS A 270 -8.15 8.35 6.86
C LYS A 270 -9.49 8.12 6.17
N ILE A 271 -9.60 6.98 5.51
CA ILE A 271 -10.75 6.57 4.72
C ILE A 271 -11.27 5.21 5.20
N ASP A 272 -12.59 5.09 5.26
CA ASP A 272 -13.31 3.85 5.52
C ASP A 272 -14.61 3.79 4.69
N GLU A 273 -15.55 2.92 5.02
CA GLU A 273 -16.87 2.83 4.39
C GLU A 273 -17.77 4.05 4.66
N GLY A 274 -17.45 4.85 5.65
CA GLY A 274 -18.18 6.07 6.01
C GLY A 274 -17.62 7.31 5.33
N SER A 275 -18.39 7.94 4.44
CA SER A 275 -17.97 9.17 3.76
C SER A 275 -18.14 10.40 4.66
N ASN A 276 -17.11 10.83 5.38
CA ASN A 276 -17.13 12.12 6.09
C ASN A 276 -16.52 13.24 5.25
N LEU A 277 -17.14 13.53 4.11
CA LEU A 277 -16.69 14.55 3.16
C LEU A 277 -16.57 15.96 3.78
N GLY A 278 -17.33 16.26 4.82
CA GLY A 278 -17.26 17.55 5.53
C GLY A 278 -15.91 17.79 6.16
N ALA A 279 -15.42 16.82 6.95
CA ALA A 279 -14.10 16.90 7.60
C ALA A 279 -12.96 16.89 6.57
N ILE A 280 -13.09 16.09 5.52
CA ILE A 280 -12.11 16.02 4.42
C ILE A 280 -12.02 17.36 3.71
N ARG A 281 -13.15 17.98 3.37
CA ARG A 281 -13.20 19.30 2.71
C ARG A 281 -12.53 20.38 3.55
N ILE A 282 -12.76 20.38 4.86
CA ILE A 282 -12.09 21.33 5.78
C ILE A 282 -10.57 21.13 5.74
N ARG A 283 -10.08 19.89 5.74
CA ARG A 283 -8.63 19.59 5.64
C ARG A 283 -8.03 20.07 4.33
N ILE A 284 -8.70 19.84 3.19
CA ILE A 284 -8.21 20.30 1.87
C ILE A 284 -8.16 21.84 1.84
N ARG A 285 -9.19 22.52 2.34
CA ARG A 285 -9.22 23.99 2.41
C ARG A 285 -8.15 24.55 3.34
N SER A 286 -7.92 23.89 4.48
CA SER A 286 -6.82 24.25 5.38
C SER A 286 -5.46 24.08 4.72
N LEU A 287 -5.26 22.98 3.98
CA LEU A 287 -4.04 22.79 3.20
C LEU A 287 -3.85 23.91 2.19
N LYS A 288 -4.86 24.22 1.37
CA LYS A 288 -4.81 25.30 0.39
C LYS A 288 -4.49 26.65 1.05
N ALA A 289 -5.20 27.02 2.11
CA ALA A 289 -4.96 28.27 2.83
C ALA A 289 -3.55 28.33 3.43
N THR A 290 -2.95 27.20 3.77
CA THR A 290 -1.57 27.15 4.28
C THR A 290 -0.57 27.31 3.13
N ILE A 291 -0.84 26.69 1.97
CA ILE A 291 -0.03 26.85 0.75
C ILE A 291 -0.01 28.33 0.34
N ASP A 292 -1.18 28.96 0.23
CA ASP A 292 -1.33 30.38 -0.15
C ASP A 292 -0.56 31.34 0.81
N LYS A 293 -0.44 30.95 2.10
CA LYS A 293 0.35 31.70 3.09
C LYS A 293 1.85 31.41 3.04
N GLN A 294 2.24 30.23 2.53
CA GLN A 294 3.63 29.77 2.45
C GLN A 294 4.32 30.17 1.14
N GLU A 295 3.63 30.80 0.20
CA GLU A 295 4.17 31.23 -1.11
C GLU A 295 5.52 31.98 -1.03
N ASN A 296 5.90 32.46 0.15
CA ASN A 296 7.16 33.16 0.41
C ASN A 296 8.21 32.35 1.18
N LYS A 297 7.97 31.08 1.49
CA LYS A 297 9.00 30.22 2.13
C LYS A 297 9.70 29.39 1.07
N GLU A 298 10.95 29.74 0.78
CA GLU A 298 11.81 28.91 -0.07
C GLU A 298 11.99 27.52 0.55
N ILE A 299 11.77 26.49 -0.26
CA ILE A 299 12.10 25.13 0.10
C ILE A 299 13.62 25.02 0.18
N ASP A 300 14.12 24.55 1.29
CA ASP A 300 15.54 24.33 1.48
C ASP A 300 15.99 23.06 0.74
N LEU A 301 16.29 23.20 -0.54
CA LEU A 301 16.76 22.09 -1.38
C LEU A 301 18.13 21.53 -0.95
N SER A 302 18.86 22.25 -0.07
CA SER A 302 20.12 21.73 0.47
C SER A 302 19.91 20.60 1.48
N LYS A 303 18.72 20.54 2.08
CA LYS A 303 18.34 19.49 3.03
C LYS A 303 17.76 18.29 2.28
N LYS A 304 18.28 17.12 2.60
CA LYS A 304 17.73 15.84 2.15
C LYS A 304 17.31 15.04 3.38
N TYR A 305 16.30 14.19 3.21
CA TYR A 305 16.00 13.19 4.21
C TYR A 305 17.20 12.26 4.41
N LYS A 306 17.56 12.04 5.67
CA LYS A 306 18.58 11.06 6.06
C LYS A 306 18.07 10.29 7.29
N PRO A 307 18.00 8.97 7.23
CA PRO A 307 17.56 8.18 8.37
C PRO A 307 18.59 8.25 9.50
N VAL A 308 18.10 8.38 10.72
CA VAL A 308 18.93 8.19 11.90
C VAL A 308 19.04 6.70 12.17
N LYS A 309 20.20 6.13 11.88
CA LYS A 309 20.50 4.72 12.15
C LYS A 309 21.62 4.62 13.19
N VAL A 310 21.37 3.86 14.23
CA VAL A 310 22.42 3.47 15.18
C VAL A 310 22.94 2.10 14.76
N PRO A 311 24.17 2.00 14.24
CA PRO A 311 24.70 0.73 13.79
C PRO A 311 24.92 -0.20 14.98
N PHE A 312 24.61 -1.49 14.78
CA PHE A 312 24.96 -2.52 15.75
C PHE A 312 26.45 -2.83 15.61
N THR A 313 27.23 -2.59 16.65
CA THR A 313 28.70 -2.73 16.62
C THR A 313 29.21 -3.78 17.61
N LYS A 314 30.47 -4.19 17.45
CA LYS A 314 31.10 -5.17 18.34
C LYS A 314 31.29 -4.61 19.76
N GLU A 315 31.41 -3.30 19.92
CA GLU A 315 31.53 -2.61 21.19
C GLU A 315 30.26 -2.77 22.06
N MET A 316 29.13 -3.14 21.47
CA MET A 316 27.89 -3.48 22.20
C MET A 316 27.98 -4.79 23.00
N LYS A 317 29.09 -5.52 22.91
CA LYS A 317 29.43 -6.61 23.85
C LYS A 317 30.02 -6.11 25.16
N ASP A 318 30.41 -4.84 25.25
CA ASP A 318 30.89 -4.23 26.48
C ASP A 318 29.77 -4.16 27.52
N ASP A 319 30.06 -4.51 28.76
CA ASP A 319 29.11 -4.56 29.89
C ASP A 319 28.40 -3.23 30.16
N ARG A 320 28.93 -2.13 29.66
CA ARG A 320 28.28 -0.80 29.73
C ARG A 320 27.04 -0.67 28.85
N TRP A 321 26.88 -1.58 27.86
CA TRP A 321 25.72 -1.61 26.98
C TRP A 321 24.72 -2.66 27.47
N THR A 322 23.46 -2.24 27.64
CA THR A 322 22.33 -3.16 27.84
C THR A 322 21.44 -3.13 26.62
N ILE A 323 21.28 -4.28 25.96
CA ILE A 323 20.39 -4.43 24.82
C ILE A 323 19.03 -4.79 25.38
N LEU A 324 18.07 -3.88 25.28
CA LEU A 324 16.69 -4.12 25.68
C LEU A 324 15.94 -4.83 24.55
N CYS A 325 15.31 -5.95 24.88
CA CYS A 325 14.55 -6.76 23.95
C CYS A 325 13.07 -6.77 24.38
N PRO A 326 12.15 -6.16 23.59
CA PRO A 326 10.72 -6.27 23.86
C PRO A 326 10.28 -7.72 23.83
N GLN A 327 9.46 -8.13 24.80
CA GLN A 327 8.96 -9.49 24.85
C GLN A 327 7.82 -9.69 23.85
N MET A 328 7.97 -10.66 22.93
CA MET A 328 6.94 -11.03 21.96
C MET A 328 6.38 -12.43 22.22
N SER A 329 7.13 -13.31 22.92
CA SER A 329 6.71 -14.65 23.29
C SER A 329 7.50 -15.11 24.51
N PRO A 330 6.86 -15.30 25.69
CA PRO A 330 7.56 -15.55 26.94
C PRO A 330 8.54 -16.72 26.89
N ILE A 331 8.13 -17.85 26.31
CA ILE A 331 8.96 -19.04 26.24
C ILE A 331 10.14 -18.83 25.29
N HIS A 332 9.89 -18.37 24.06
CA HIS A 332 10.94 -18.24 23.06
C HIS A 332 11.98 -17.18 23.46
N PHE A 333 11.53 -16.06 24.04
CA PHE A 333 12.42 -14.97 24.40
C PHE A 333 13.34 -15.28 25.57
N GLN A 334 13.00 -16.23 26.45
CA GLN A 334 13.94 -16.76 27.45
C GLN A 334 15.14 -17.47 26.78
N PHE A 335 14.90 -18.22 25.71
CA PHE A 335 15.98 -18.84 24.94
C PHE A 335 16.82 -17.79 24.20
N VAL A 336 16.17 -16.78 23.60
CA VAL A 336 16.89 -15.67 22.93
C VAL A 336 17.79 -14.94 23.93
N GLU A 337 17.29 -14.61 25.13
CA GLU A 337 18.08 -13.96 26.17
C GLU A 337 19.31 -14.77 26.55
N LYS A 338 19.15 -16.06 26.83
CA LYS A 338 20.25 -16.95 27.15
C LYS A 338 21.27 -17.08 26.01
N ALA A 339 20.81 -17.31 24.79
CA ALA A 339 21.68 -17.45 23.63
C ALA A 339 22.53 -16.18 23.37
N MET A 340 21.94 -15.01 23.54
CA MET A 340 22.65 -13.74 23.39
C MET A 340 23.63 -13.50 24.53
N GLN A 341 23.27 -13.81 25.78
CA GLN A 341 24.16 -13.74 26.93
C GLN A 341 25.38 -14.66 26.78
N GLU A 342 25.17 -15.92 26.38
CA GLU A 342 26.23 -16.87 26.07
C GLU A 342 27.14 -16.40 24.89
N SER A 343 26.59 -15.61 23.99
CA SER A 343 27.34 -14.98 22.90
C SER A 343 28.10 -13.70 23.32
N GLY A 344 28.03 -13.32 24.59
CA GLY A 344 28.75 -12.20 25.19
C GLY A 344 28.03 -10.86 25.08
N TYR A 345 26.72 -10.84 24.85
CA TYR A 345 25.89 -9.62 24.86
C TYR A 345 25.10 -9.51 26.16
N ASN A 346 25.09 -8.35 26.80
CA ASN A 346 24.22 -8.05 27.92
C ASN A 346 22.82 -7.72 27.42
N LEU A 347 22.10 -8.76 26.97
CA LEU A 347 20.72 -8.64 26.54
C LEU A 347 19.76 -8.89 27.70
N LYS A 348 18.75 -8.04 27.84
CA LYS A 348 17.69 -8.15 28.83
C LYS A 348 16.33 -8.13 28.14
N VAL A 349 15.60 -9.23 28.26
CA VAL A 349 14.20 -9.29 27.83
C VAL A 349 13.33 -8.52 28.81
N LEU A 350 12.51 -7.61 28.28
CA LEU A 350 11.61 -6.82 29.11
C LEU A 350 10.48 -7.70 29.67
N PRO A 351 9.92 -7.34 30.83
CA PRO A 351 8.78 -8.09 31.38
C PRO A 351 7.56 -7.99 30.47
N SER A 352 6.58 -8.85 30.71
CA SER A 352 5.29 -8.76 30.04
C SER A 352 4.68 -7.37 30.19
N VAL A 353 4.08 -6.87 29.12
CA VAL A 353 3.47 -5.54 29.08
C VAL A 353 2.28 -5.43 30.02
N ASP A 354 2.09 -4.23 30.57
CA ASP A 354 0.96 -3.86 31.39
C ASP A 354 0.25 -2.62 30.80
N LYS A 355 -0.77 -2.14 31.49
CA LYS A 355 -1.50 -0.95 31.09
C LYS A 355 -0.58 0.30 31.02
N GLY A 356 0.37 0.42 31.94
CA GLY A 356 1.33 1.53 31.95
C GLY A 356 2.24 1.54 30.72
N ALA A 357 2.69 0.37 30.28
CA ALA A 357 3.48 0.23 29.07
C ALA A 357 2.66 0.66 27.83
N THR A 358 1.39 0.25 27.73
CA THR A 358 0.48 0.68 26.66
C THR A 358 0.26 2.19 26.66
N GLU A 359 -0.01 2.79 27.80
CA GLU A 359 -0.20 4.24 27.94
C GLU A 359 1.07 5.02 27.55
N ALA A 360 2.25 4.49 27.87
CA ALA A 360 3.52 5.07 27.45
C ALA A 360 3.73 4.92 25.92
N GLY A 361 3.45 3.73 25.37
CA GLY A 361 3.58 3.45 23.93
C GLY A 361 2.71 4.37 23.08
N LEU A 362 1.46 4.60 23.45
CA LEU A 362 0.52 5.48 22.76
C LEU A 362 0.98 6.94 22.62
N LYS A 363 1.99 7.36 23.38
CA LYS A 363 2.58 8.71 23.25
C LYS A 363 3.56 8.82 22.07
N TYR A 364 4.13 7.70 21.63
CA TYR A 364 5.24 7.67 20.69
C TYR A 364 4.97 6.83 19.44
N VAL A 365 4.05 5.88 19.51
CA VAL A 365 3.71 4.99 18.42
C VAL A 365 2.43 5.46 17.73
N ASN A 366 2.39 5.39 16.41
CA ASN A 366 1.20 5.70 15.63
C ASN A 366 0.02 4.81 16.08
N ASN A 367 -1.13 5.42 16.36
CA ASN A 367 -2.31 4.74 16.91
C ASN A 367 -2.94 3.70 15.96
N ASP A 368 -2.59 3.71 14.68
CA ASP A 368 -3.03 2.70 13.71
C ASP A 368 -2.09 1.48 13.67
N ALA A 369 -0.97 1.53 14.42
CA ALA A 369 -0.11 0.36 14.60
C ALA A 369 -0.85 -0.74 15.36
N CYS A 370 -0.47 -1.99 15.10
CA CYS A 370 -1.06 -3.11 15.83
C CYS A 370 -0.71 -3.04 17.33
N TYR A 371 -1.61 -3.51 18.17
CA TYR A 371 -1.47 -3.44 19.64
C TYR A 371 -0.12 -3.96 20.17
N PRO A 372 0.46 -5.07 19.64
CA PRO A 372 1.79 -5.51 20.07
C PRO A 372 2.94 -4.52 19.73
N SER A 373 2.74 -3.60 18.79
CA SER A 373 3.74 -2.57 18.46
C SER A 373 3.68 -1.37 19.39
N ILE A 374 2.53 -1.14 20.00
CA ILE A 374 2.30 -0.08 21.00
C ILE A 374 2.89 -0.50 22.34
#